data_5dca368210397493d6454c9fac41dcf9
#
_entry.id   5dca368210397493d6454c9fac41dcf9
#
_cell.length_a   1.000
_cell.length_b   1.000
_cell.length_c   1.000
_cell.angle_alpha   90.00
_cell.angle_beta   90.00
_cell.angle_gamma   90.00
#
_symmetry.space_group_name_H-M   'P 1'
#
loop_
_entity.id
_entity.type
_entity.pdbx_description
1 polymer ?
#
loop_
_entity_poly.entity_id
_entity_poly.type
_entity_poly.pdbx_seq_one_letter_code
_entity_poly.pdbx_strand_id
1 'polypeptide(L)'
;YDGQMYEKAKMGMGCIEELEAIMNWSEEDFDSLYYTTHDFTPGRIEEQARHGVHREYLPVLQALKKEISAYLAWAKPKLRGGMPETQLTLFSTNNLHIFQTYYGGLRQSAEGNKWSYGDIELVKQVVEEGMALKPWLLSMGVEFLERQVMITGEMWFRGNKMTGAHIDTDGDGTPEHYEGNWGAYVMAPYHAFIKANPKNQVLTSTTAYELIMKGDRVTGVKAERQDGTKVSAHAKKGVIIASGGYAANISKVINTNLYWKSGHITPQMGTTNRSSMRGDGIEMAQDVGAAVTGMGWTQLMPQAYADYGDIAFGSISDAIFVNPETGKRFVDESQERDVLAIRAFKTGVTINGKVGAFLYIGGETTTEPNDIRGVDIPGKQYARTVEQLPELLKSLKINAVPEAIVKTIRAYDEAIMNGKEPDGVGKKFATSTIGRAKKNEDGTYDKSTYSLDSALLTIRVMAPATHHTMGGLKIDAWRRVLDTSGKPIPGLFAAGEVTGGIHGGNRLGGNSLTEVMVSGRIAARSVDKEKAAQ
;
A
#
# COMPACT_ATOMS: atom_id res chain seq x y z
N TYR A 1 13.58 -11.19 12.89
CA TYR A 1 12.57 -11.33 13.97
C TYR A 1 13.28 -11.50 15.29
N ASP A 2 13.35 -10.47 16.09
CA ASP A 2 13.60 -10.64 17.50
C ASP A 2 12.24 -10.85 18.18
N GLY A 3 12.00 -11.96 18.82
CA GLY A 3 10.71 -12.31 19.43
C GLY A 3 10.13 -11.26 20.38
N GLN A 4 10.91 -10.29 20.83
CA GLN A 4 10.48 -9.26 21.78
C GLN A 4 9.58 -8.20 21.15
N MET A 5 9.78 -7.84 19.88
CA MET A 5 9.01 -6.79 19.22
C MET A 5 7.55 -7.20 18.96
N TYR A 6 7.27 -8.49 18.88
CA TYR A 6 5.97 -9.03 18.53
C TYR A 6 5.27 -9.80 19.68
N GLU A 7 5.88 -9.94 20.86
CA GLU A 7 5.27 -10.65 22.01
C GLU A 7 3.90 -10.10 22.40
N LYS A 8 3.68 -8.81 22.24
CA LYS A 8 2.39 -8.13 22.51
C LYS A 8 1.43 -8.16 21.32
N ALA A 9 1.92 -8.46 20.11
CA ALA A 9 1.08 -8.48 18.92
C ALA A 9 0.32 -9.82 18.82
N LYS A 10 -0.95 -9.73 18.44
CA LYS A 10 -1.84 -10.87 18.35
C LYS A 10 -2.22 -11.18 16.92
N MET A 11 -2.51 -12.45 16.64
CA MET A 11 -3.04 -12.89 15.35
C MET A 11 -4.40 -12.24 15.08
N GLY A 12 -4.71 -11.99 13.81
CA GLY A 12 -6.06 -11.70 13.37
C GLY A 12 -6.83 -12.98 13.04
N MET A 13 -8.15 -12.88 12.92
CA MET A 13 -8.96 -13.98 12.37
C MET A 13 -8.52 -14.30 10.96
N GLY A 14 -8.44 -15.58 10.62
CA GLY A 14 -8.06 -16.08 9.29
C GLY A 14 -6.54 -16.13 9.04
N CYS A 15 -5.71 -15.72 10.00
CA CYS A 15 -4.26 -15.83 9.85
C CYS A 15 -3.77 -17.29 9.81
N ILE A 16 -4.36 -18.17 10.62
CA ILE A 16 -4.01 -19.60 10.61
C ILE A 16 -4.33 -20.23 9.26
N GLU A 17 -5.49 -19.92 8.70
CA GLU A 17 -5.90 -20.39 7.36
C GLU A 17 -4.92 -19.92 6.28
N GLU A 18 -4.47 -18.66 6.33
CA GLU A 18 -3.45 -18.13 5.43
C GLU A 18 -2.12 -18.90 5.55
N LEU A 19 -1.67 -19.20 6.79
CA LEU A 19 -0.45 -19.97 6.99
C LEU A 19 -0.60 -21.41 6.48
N GLU A 20 -1.77 -22.04 6.67
CA GLU A 20 -2.06 -23.38 6.14
C GLU A 20 -2.13 -23.38 4.60
N ALA A 21 -2.67 -22.32 3.98
CA ALA A 21 -2.66 -22.16 2.53
C ALA A 21 -1.23 -22.06 1.99
N ILE A 22 -0.33 -21.32 2.67
CA ILE A 22 1.09 -21.27 2.29
C ILE A 22 1.77 -22.63 2.45
N MET A 23 1.44 -23.39 3.51
CA MET A 23 1.98 -24.75 3.68
C MET A 23 1.62 -25.68 2.50
N ASN A 24 0.45 -25.47 1.89
CA ASN A 24 -0.02 -26.23 0.73
C ASN A 24 0.46 -25.68 -0.62
N TRP A 25 1.24 -24.61 -0.64
CA TRP A 25 1.75 -24.05 -1.89
C TRP A 25 2.64 -25.04 -2.63
N SER A 26 2.43 -25.18 -3.95
CA SER A 26 3.26 -26.04 -4.80
C SER A 26 4.71 -25.53 -4.86
N GLU A 27 5.66 -26.45 -4.81
CA GLU A 27 7.10 -26.17 -4.97
C GLU A 27 7.59 -26.44 -6.40
N GLU A 28 6.65 -26.65 -7.34
CA GLU A 28 6.95 -26.77 -8.75
C GLU A 28 7.37 -25.44 -9.35
N ASP A 29 8.14 -25.52 -10.44
CA ASP A 29 8.64 -24.36 -11.15
C ASP A 29 7.50 -23.64 -11.88
N PHE A 30 7.28 -22.37 -11.56
CA PHE A 30 6.25 -21.53 -12.17
C PHE A 30 6.45 -21.34 -13.68
N ASP A 31 7.68 -21.36 -14.20
CA ASP A 31 8.02 -21.17 -15.61
C ASP A 31 7.66 -22.38 -16.52
N SER A 32 6.99 -23.40 -15.95
CA SER A 32 6.51 -24.52 -16.75
C SER A 32 5.39 -24.10 -17.72
N LEU A 33 5.26 -24.82 -18.84
CA LEU A 33 4.26 -24.57 -19.90
C LEU A 33 2.80 -24.55 -19.38
N TYR A 34 2.56 -25.13 -18.21
CA TYR A 34 1.26 -25.18 -17.56
C TYR A 34 0.71 -23.77 -17.28
N TYR A 35 1.52 -22.85 -16.85
CA TYR A 35 1.08 -21.50 -16.42
C TYR A 35 0.77 -20.54 -17.55
N THR A 36 1.29 -20.79 -18.75
CA THR A 36 1.01 -19.97 -19.93
C THR A 36 -0.36 -20.23 -20.53
N THR A 37 -1.06 -21.30 -20.09
CA THR A 37 -2.31 -21.77 -20.69
C THR A 37 -3.52 -21.74 -19.75
N HIS A 38 -3.34 -21.38 -18.48
CA HIS A 38 -4.40 -21.40 -17.47
C HIS A 38 -4.78 -19.99 -17.00
N ASP A 39 -6.06 -19.79 -16.72
CA ASP A 39 -6.53 -18.56 -16.09
C ASP A 39 -5.91 -18.38 -14.71
N PHE A 40 -5.34 -17.20 -14.47
CA PHE A 40 -4.80 -16.80 -13.20
C PHE A 40 -5.73 -15.78 -12.55
N THR A 41 -6.27 -16.11 -11.37
CA THR A 41 -7.15 -15.22 -10.61
C THR A 41 -6.36 -14.59 -9.46
N PRO A 42 -6.02 -13.30 -9.53
CA PRO A 42 -5.33 -12.62 -8.44
C PRO A 42 -6.20 -12.57 -7.17
N GLY A 43 -5.55 -12.52 -6.01
CA GLY A 43 -6.21 -12.41 -4.72
C GLY A 43 -6.82 -13.70 -4.17
N ARG A 44 -6.62 -14.82 -4.83
CA ARG A 44 -7.07 -16.15 -4.35
C ARG A 44 -5.85 -17.03 -4.09
N ILE A 45 -5.35 -16.99 -2.88
CA ILE A 45 -4.14 -17.71 -2.48
C ILE A 45 -4.22 -19.22 -2.76
N GLU A 46 -5.39 -19.85 -2.62
CA GLU A 46 -5.58 -21.27 -2.88
C GLU A 46 -5.43 -21.61 -4.38
N GLU A 47 -5.83 -20.70 -5.26
CA GLU A 47 -5.62 -20.85 -6.70
C GLU A 47 -4.17 -20.59 -7.08
N GLN A 48 -3.57 -19.53 -6.54
CA GLN A 48 -2.17 -19.20 -6.77
C GLN A 48 -1.25 -20.31 -6.26
N ALA A 49 -1.54 -20.89 -5.09
CA ALA A 49 -0.76 -21.95 -4.46
C ALA A 49 -0.59 -23.19 -5.35
N ARG A 50 -1.54 -23.47 -6.24
CA ARG A 50 -1.47 -24.60 -7.19
C ARG A 50 -0.51 -24.38 -8.35
N HIS A 51 -0.16 -23.12 -8.61
CA HIS A 51 0.66 -22.73 -9.76
C HIS A 51 2.15 -22.77 -9.51
N GLY A 52 2.59 -23.17 -8.31
CA GLY A 52 4.00 -23.25 -8.00
C GLY A 52 4.65 -21.88 -7.78
N VAL A 53 5.96 -21.81 -7.88
CA VAL A 53 6.77 -20.64 -7.53
C VAL A 53 7.92 -20.48 -8.53
N HIS A 54 8.25 -19.25 -8.89
CA HIS A 54 9.45 -18.98 -9.68
C HIS A 54 10.69 -19.48 -8.92
N ARG A 55 11.61 -20.08 -9.65
CA ARG A 55 12.76 -20.84 -9.11
C ARG A 55 13.57 -20.04 -8.08
N GLU A 56 13.76 -18.76 -8.30
CA GLU A 56 14.49 -17.87 -7.39
C GLU A 56 13.79 -17.67 -6.04
N TYR A 57 12.46 -17.83 -5.97
CA TYR A 57 11.67 -17.73 -4.73
C TYR A 57 11.51 -19.06 -3.99
N LEU A 58 11.87 -20.20 -4.61
CA LEU A 58 11.73 -21.52 -3.99
C LEU A 58 12.46 -21.64 -2.65
N PRO A 59 13.71 -21.14 -2.49
CA PRO A 59 14.38 -21.19 -1.19
C PRO A 59 13.64 -20.42 -0.08
N VAL A 60 12.99 -19.30 -0.43
CA VAL A 60 12.19 -18.52 0.51
C VAL A 60 10.97 -19.31 0.95
N LEU A 61 10.22 -19.91 0.00
CA LEU A 61 9.07 -20.74 0.32
C LEU A 61 9.43 -21.93 1.22
N GLN A 62 10.52 -22.62 0.91
CA GLN A 62 10.99 -23.76 1.70
C GLN A 62 11.40 -23.36 3.13
N ALA A 63 12.09 -22.24 3.29
CA ALA A 63 12.42 -21.70 4.61
C ALA A 63 11.16 -21.29 5.38
N LEU A 64 10.23 -20.60 4.71
CA LEU A 64 8.96 -20.16 5.28
C LEU A 64 8.11 -21.36 5.75
N LYS A 65 8.00 -22.42 4.95
CA LYS A 65 7.25 -23.63 5.35
C LYS A 65 7.80 -24.26 6.62
N LYS A 66 9.14 -24.26 6.82
CA LYS A 66 9.75 -24.72 8.07
C LYS A 66 9.37 -23.83 9.26
N GLU A 67 9.41 -22.52 9.07
CA GLU A 67 9.01 -21.54 10.11
C GLU A 67 7.52 -21.71 10.48
N ILE A 68 6.65 -21.79 9.47
CA ILE A 68 5.20 -22.01 9.69
C ILE A 68 4.94 -23.35 10.36
N SER A 69 5.61 -24.43 9.95
CA SER A 69 5.45 -25.75 10.58
C SER A 69 5.75 -25.71 12.07
N ALA A 70 6.85 -25.06 12.45
CA ALA A 70 7.22 -24.90 13.87
C ALA A 70 6.19 -24.06 14.62
N TYR A 71 5.70 -22.97 14.03
CA TYR A 71 4.65 -22.15 14.65
C TYR A 71 3.32 -22.91 14.80
N LEU A 72 2.86 -23.61 13.77
CA LEU A 72 1.62 -24.40 13.82
C LEU A 72 1.69 -25.55 14.81
N ALA A 73 2.87 -26.17 14.98
CA ALA A 73 3.07 -27.20 16.02
C ALA A 73 2.86 -26.63 17.44
N TRP A 74 3.20 -25.37 17.67
CA TRP A 74 2.95 -24.67 18.93
C TRP A 74 1.51 -24.16 19.06
N ALA A 75 0.91 -23.65 17.96
CA ALA A 75 -0.40 -23.00 17.96
C ALA A 75 -1.57 -23.99 18.00
N LYS A 76 -1.54 -25.07 17.19
CA LYS A 76 -2.65 -26.05 17.05
C LYS A 76 -3.10 -26.71 18.36
N PRO A 77 -2.21 -27.11 19.29
CA PRO A 77 -2.66 -27.62 20.60
C PRO A 77 -3.48 -26.59 21.40
N LYS A 78 -3.09 -25.31 21.33
CA LYS A 78 -3.79 -24.22 22.04
C LYS A 78 -5.18 -23.96 21.45
N LEU A 79 -5.28 -23.92 20.13
CA LEU A 79 -6.56 -23.79 19.43
C LEU A 79 -7.51 -24.96 19.76
N ARG A 80 -7.00 -26.19 19.74
CA ARG A 80 -7.77 -27.38 20.15
C ARG A 80 -8.19 -27.34 21.63
N GLY A 81 -7.41 -26.69 22.49
CA GLY A 81 -7.73 -26.43 23.88
C GLY A 81 -8.72 -25.28 24.11
N GLY A 82 -9.30 -24.71 23.02
CA GLY A 82 -10.31 -23.65 23.07
C GLY A 82 -9.77 -22.23 23.08
N MET A 83 -8.44 -22.02 22.92
CA MET A 83 -7.89 -20.67 22.78
C MET A 83 -8.28 -20.08 21.42
N PRO A 84 -8.90 -18.89 21.37
CA PRO A 84 -9.20 -18.24 20.08
C PRO A 84 -7.91 -17.86 19.34
N GLU A 85 -7.95 -17.88 18.00
CA GLU A 85 -6.84 -17.47 17.15
C GLU A 85 -6.32 -16.06 17.51
N THR A 86 -7.23 -15.15 17.82
CA THR A 86 -6.94 -13.75 18.19
C THR A 86 -6.16 -13.58 19.51
N GLN A 87 -5.96 -14.64 20.29
CA GLN A 87 -5.12 -14.65 21.48
C GLN A 87 -3.72 -15.23 21.23
N LEU A 88 -3.49 -15.87 20.08
CA LEU A 88 -2.17 -16.35 19.72
C LEU A 88 -1.21 -15.18 19.46
N THR A 89 0.06 -15.39 19.77
CA THR A 89 1.12 -14.43 19.39
C THR A 89 1.21 -14.35 17.87
N LEU A 90 1.35 -13.14 17.33
CA LEU A 90 1.45 -12.92 15.88
C LEU A 90 2.67 -13.61 15.31
N PHE A 91 2.44 -14.50 14.33
CA PHE A 91 3.50 -15.01 13.47
C PHE A 91 3.89 -13.94 12.45
N SER A 92 5.16 -13.56 12.40
CA SER A 92 5.66 -12.64 11.38
C SER A 92 7.17 -12.84 11.20
N THR A 93 7.59 -13.15 9.97
CA THR A 93 9.01 -13.33 9.63
C THR A 93 9.34 -12.60 8.34
N ASN A 94 10.63 -12.37 8.08
CA ASN A 94 11.08 -11.80 6.81
C ASN A 94 10.68 -12.71 5.63
N ASN A 95 10.78 -14.03 5.78
CA ASN A 95 10.39 -14.96 4.71
C ASN A 95 8.89 -14.85 4.39
N LEU A 96 8.02 -14.69 5.40
CA LEU A 96 6.60 -14.43 5.17
C LEU A 96 6.40 -13.12 4.39
N HIS A 97 7.07 -12.04 4.78
CA HIS A 97 6.93 -10.75 4.10
C HIS A 97 7.46 -10.79 2.66
N ILE A 98 8.62 -11.42 2.44
CA ILE A 98 9.19 -11.60 1.10
C ILE A 98 8.25 -12.43 0.23
N PHE A 99 7.75 -13.55 0.74
CA PHE A 99 6.87 -14.44 0.00
C PHE A 99 5.50 -13.79 -0.29
N GLN A 100 4.91 -13.07 0.67
CA GLN A 100 3.68 -12.30 0.43
C GLN A 100 3.89 -11.17 -0.58
N THR A 101 5.05 -10.52 -0.57
CA THR A 101 5.39 -9.50 -1.59
C THR A 101 5.47 -10.14 -2.98
N TYR A 102 6.01 -11.36 -3.09
CA TYR A 102 6.06 -12.11 -4.33
C TYR A 102 4.66 -12.44 -4.85
N TYR A 103 3.86 -13.22 -4.12
CA TYR A 103 2.58 -13.66 -4.66
C TYR A 103 1.51 -12.55 -4.69
N GLY A 104 1.60 -11.60 -3.77
CA GLY A 104 0.77 -10.39 -3.81
C GLY A 104 1.10 -9.48 -4.99
N GLY A 105 2.33 -9.55 -5.51
CA GLY A 105 2.80 -8.83 -6.70
C GLY A 105 2.71 -9.64 -8.00
N LEU A 106 2.51 -10.95 -7.94
CA LEU A 106 2.46 -11.82 -9.10
C LEU A 106 1.18 -11.58 -9.90
N ARG A 107 1.32 -11.00 -11.08
CA ARG A 107 0.17 -10.66 -11.94
C ARG A 107 0.47 -11.00 -13.40
N GLN A 108 -0.60 -11.39 -14.11
CA GLN A 108 -0.58 -11.60 -15.55
C GLN A 108 -1.19 -10.39 -16.26
N SER A 109 -0.64 -9.99 -17.40
CA SER A 109 -1.19 -8.92 -18.22
C SER A 109 -2.61 -9.25 -18.70
N ALA A 110 -3.38 -8.22 -19.07
CA ALA A 110 -4.74 -8.39 -19.58
C ALA A 110 -4.81 -9.31 -20.80
N GLU A 111 -3.75 -9.35 -21.61
CA GLU A 111 -3.63 -10.24 -22.77
C GLU A 111 -3.13 -11.64 -22.42
N GLY A 112 -2.75 -11.91 -21.18
CA GLY A 112 -2.26 -13.21 -20.73
C GLY A 112 -0.86 -13.60 -21.20
N ASN A 113 -0.11 -12.67 -21.81
CA ASN A 113 1.18 -12.94 -22.47
C ASN A 113 2.40 -12.44 -21.68
N LYS A 114 2.21 -11.74 -20.56
CA LYS A 114 3.28 -11.22 -19.73
C LYS A 114 2.98 -11.46 -18.25
N TRP A 115 4.01 -11.82 -17.49
CA TRP A 115 3.97 -11.91 -16.03
C TRP A 115 4.80 -10.81 -15.41
N SER A 116 4.38 -10.34 -14.23
CA SER A 116 5.11 -9.40 -13.41
C SER A 116 5.15 -9.88 -11.98
N TYR A 117 6.31 -9.85 -11.38
CA TYR A 117 6.57 -10.11 -9.96
C TYR A 117 7.84 -9.35 -9.54
N GLY A 118 8.10 -9.24 -8.24
CA GLY A 118 9.25 -8.50 -7.74
C GLY A 118 10.57 -9.24 -7.99
N ASP A 119 11.65 -8.51 -8.29
CA ASP A 119 13.01 -9.03 -8.30
C ASP A 119 13.39 -9.47 -6.88
N ILE A 120 13.81 -10.73 -6.73
CA ILE A 120 14.04 -11.34 -5.41
C ILE A 120 15.14 -10.63 -4.60
N GLU A 121 16.20 -10.14 -5.26
CA GLU A 121 17.28 -9.44 -4.59
C GLU A 121 16.81 -8.09 -4.04
N LEU A 122 16.07 -7.34 -4.84
CA LEU A 122 15.50 -6.05 -4.45
C LEU A 122 14.44 -6.21 -3.35
N VAL A 123 13.56 -7.23 -3.46
CA VAL A 123 12.53 -7.52 -2.46
C VAL A 123 13.14 -7.91 -1.12
N LYS A 124 14.11 -8.85 -1.11
CA LYS A 124 14.83 -9.25 0.11
C LYS A 124 15.44 -8.04 0.79
N GLN A 125 16.15 -7.22 0.03
CA GLN A 125 16.83 -6.05 0.56
C GLN A 125 15.86 -5.05 1.20
N VAL A 126 14.71 -4.80 0.56
CA VAL A 126 13.69 -3.90 1.12
C VAL A 126 13.11 -4.46 2.43
N VAL A 127 12.84 -5.76 2.50
CA VAL A 127 12.28 -6.38 3.70
C VAL A 127 13.31 -6.42 4.83
N GLU A 128 14.53 -6.89 4.56
CA GLU A 128 15.58 -7.07 5.56
C GLU A 128 16.07 -5.73 6.13
N GLU A 129 16.38 -4.75 5.27
CA GLU A 129 16.78 -3.42 5.73
C GLU A 129 15.62 -2.60 6.32
N GLY A 130 14.38 -2.96 5.96
CA GLY A 130 13.16 -2.39 6.54
C GLY A 130 13.07 -2.52 8.06
N MET A 131 13.66 -3.58 8.62
CA MET A 131 13.72 -3.80 10.07
C MET A 131 14.43 -2.67 10.84
N ALA A 132 15.38 -2.01 10.20
CA ALA A 132 16.13 -0.90 10.80
C ALA A 132 15.40 0.46 10.71
N LEU A 133 14.26 0.55 10.02
CA LEU A 133 13.59 1.83 9.79
C LEU A 133 12.94 2.39 11.05
N LYS A 134 12.22 1.57 11.81
CA LYS A 134 11.53 2.04 13.02
C LYS A 134 12.50 2.62 14.06
N PRO A 135 13.59 1.94 14.45
CA PRO A 135 14.59 2.53 15.34
C PRO A 135 15.21 3.81 14.78
N TRP A 136 15.47 3.86 13.47
CA TRP A 136 16.03 5.04 12.82
C TRP A 136 15.05 6.23 12.87
N LEU A 137 13.75 6.01 12.58
CA LEU A 137 12.72 7.06 12.63
C LEU A 137 12.48 7.54 14.07
N LEU A 138 12.45 6.62 15.04
CA LEU A 138 12.38 6.96 16.47
C LEU A 138 13.54 7.88 16.89
N SER A 139 14.75 7.66 16.37
CA SER A 139 15.91 8.53 16.66
C SER A 139 15.79 9.94 16.09
N MET A 140 14.84 10.18 15.19
CA MET A 140 14.49 11.50 14.64
C MET A 140 13.24 12.11 15.29
N GLY A 141 12.72 11.51 16.38
CA GLY A 141 11.54 12.00 17.08
C GLY A 141 10.21 11.55 16.50
N VAL A 142 10.20 10.59 15.54
CA VAL A 142 8.96 10.06 14.97
C VAL A 142 8.23 9.19 16.00
N GLU A 143 6.92 9.31 16.06
CA GLU A 143 6.04 8.56 16.95
C GLU A 143 5.29 7.46 16.20
N PHE A 144 4.98 6.39 16.91
CA PHE A 144 4.25 5.24 16.38
C PHE A 144 3.13 4.81 17.33
N LEU A 145 2.05 4.29 16.78
CA LEU A 145 1.11 3.50 17.57
C LEU A 145 1.83 2.29 18.20
N GLU A 146 1.45 1.95 19.42
CA GLU A 146 2.02 0.78 20.13
C GLU A 146 1.59 -0.56 19.49
N ARG A 147 0.49 -0.60 18.75
CA ARG A 147 -0.04 -1.80 18.09
C ARG A 147 0.24 -1.80 16.60
N GLN A 148 0.40 -2.99 16.03
CA GLN A 148 0.37 -3.16 14.59
C GLN A 148 -1.03 -2.90 14.03
N VAL A 149 -1.06 -2.37 12.82
CA VAL A 149 -2.29 -2.16 12.05
C VAL A 149 -2.22 -2.98 10.77
N MET A 150 -3.37 -3.18 10.15
CA MET A 150 -3.46 -3.67 8.79
C MET A 150 -4.24 -2.65 7.95
N ILE A 151 -3.62 -2.19 6.87
CA ILE A 151 -4.24 -1.25 5.94
C ILE A 151 -4.66 -1.97 4.65
N THR A 152 -5.48 -1.32 3.83
CA THR A 152 -5.99 -1.88 2.58
C THR A 152 -4.88 -2.47 1.71
N GLY A 153 -4.98 -3.76 1.40
CA GLY A 153 -4.04 -4.49 0.55
C GLY A 153 -2.73 -4.89 1.24
N GLU A 154 -2.65 -4.88 2.56
CA GLU A 154 -1.44 -5.28 3.31
C GLU A 154 -1.29 -6.80 3.47
N MET A 155 -2.39 -7.53 3.47
CA MET A 155 -2.46 -8.99 3.58
C MET A 155 -1.98 -9.58 4.92
N TRP A 156 -1.43 -8.78 5.85
CA TRP A 156 -0.93 -9.24 7.15
C TRP A 156 -0.83 -8.10 8.16
N PHE A 157 -0.90 -8.42 9.46
CA PHE A 157 -0.74 -7.45 10.55
C PHE A 157 0.73 -7.14 10.80
N ARG A 158 1.32 -6.24 10.01
CA ARG A 158 2.73 -5.81 10.15
C ARG A 158 2.94 -4.30 10.11
N GLY A 159 1.92 -3.54 9.79
CA GLY A 159 2.00 -2.09 9.64
C GLY A 159 2.33 -1.42 10.99
N ASN A 160 3.43 -0.66 11.04
CA ASN A 160 3.71 0.25 12.14
C ASN A 160 3.20 1.63 11.73
N LYS A 161 2.03 2.03 12.27
CA LYS A 161 1.42 3.32 11.92
C LYS A 161 2.16 4.43 12.64
N MET A 162 2.69 5.37 11.89
CA MET A 162 3.27 6.61 12.40
C MET A 162 2.15 7.59 12.73
N THR A 163 2.25 8.28 13.86
CA THR A 163 1.24 9.23 14.36
C THR A 163 1.69 10.67 14.29
N GLY A 164 2.98 10.91 14.30
CA GLY A 164 3.54 12.25 14.23
C GLY A 164 5.04 12.26 14.47
N ALA A 165 5.58 13.43 14.79
CA ALA A 165 6.96 13.59 15.20
C ALA A 165 7.11 14.77 16.16
N HIS A 166 7.98 14.64 17.16
CA HIS A 166 8.46 15.72 18.00
C HIS A 166 9.84 16.16 17.55
N ILE A 167 9.97 17.39 17.10
CA ILE A 167 11.18 17.92 16.48
C ILE A 167 11.44 19.33 17.01
N ASP A 168 12.61 19.56 17.57
CA ASP A 168 13.11 20.88 17.91
C ASP A 168 13.62 21.57 16.62
N THR A 169 12.84 22.52 16.10
CA THR A 169 13.08 23.14 14.79
C THR A 169 13.89 24.42 14.89
N ASP A 170 13.83 25.14 16.01
CA ASP A 170 14.53 26.40 16.22
C ASP A 170 15.73 26.27 17.16
N GLY A 171 15.90 25.11 17.80
CA GLY A 171 17.05 24.83 18.67
C GLY A 171 16.92 25.40 20.10
N ASP A 172 15.71 25.74 20.52
CA ASP A 172 15.43 26.24 21.87
C ASP A 172 15.34 25.11 22.93
N GLY A 173 15.39 23.86 22.48
CA GLY A 173 15.31 22.67 23.32
C GLY A 173 13.87 22.20 23.58
N THR A 174 12.86 22.84 22.96
CA THR A 174 11.44 22.48 23.06
C THR A 174 10.97 21.92 21.72
N PRO A 175 10.74 20.59 21.60
CA PRO A 175 10.29 20.01 20.35
C PRO A 175 8.85 20.42 20.00
N GLU A 176 8.62 20.91 18.78
CA GLU A 176 7.30 21.11 18.22
C GLU A 176 6.70 19.77 17.79
N HIS A 177 5.39 19.65 17.96
CA HIS A 177 4.66 18.47 17.52
C HIS A 177 4.07 18.64 16.12
N TYR A 178 4.50 17.78 15.21
CA TYR A 178 3.95 17.65 13.85
C TYR A 178 3.09 16.41 13.76
N GLU A 179 1.80 16.59 13.56
CA GLU A 179 0.85 15.49 13.55
C GLU A 179 0.89 14.64 12.26
N GLY A 180 0.59 13.35 12.43
CA GLY A 180 0.35 12.41 11.34
C GLY A 180 1.57 12.15 10.45
N ASN A 181 1.27 11.67 9.26
CA ASN A 181 2.31 11.27 8.31
C ASN A 181 3.20 12.42 7.84
N TRP A 182 2.69 13.65 7.84
CA TRP A 182 3.48 14.83 7.47
C TRP A 182 4.69 15.01 8.39
N GLY A 183 4.49 14.94 9.69
CA GLY A 183 5.59 14.98 10.66
C GLY A 183 6.59 13.86 10.46
N ALA A 184 6.09 12.63 10.31
CA ALA A 184 6.92 11.43 10.21
C ALA A 184 7.72 11.34 8.90
N TYR A 185 7.09 11.63 7.76
CA TYR A 185 7.73 11.39 6.45
C TYR A 185 8.45 12.60 5.88
N VAL A 186 8.04 13.80 6.25
CA VAL A 186 8.58 15.04 5.68
C VAL A 186 9.38 15.80 6.70
N MET A 187 8.76 16.19 7.82
CA MET A 187 9.41 17.12 8.75
C MET A 187 10.61 16.50 9.48
N ALA A 188 10.49 15.28 10.00
CA ALA A 188 11.61 14.65 10.71
C ALA A 188 12.83 14.41 9.80
N PRO A 189 12.72 13.79 8.59
CA PRO A 189 13.86 13.67 7.69
C PRO A 189 14.41 15.02 7.20
N TYR A 190 13.53 16.00 6.94
CA TYR A 190 13.94 17.35 6.52
C TYR A 190 14.81 18.04 7.58
N HIS A 191 14.36 18.06 8.83
CA HIS A 191 15.14 18.65 9.93
C HIS A 191 16.43 17.90 10.18
N ALA A 192 16.40 16.55 10.15
CA ALA A 192 17.62 15.75 10.24
C ALA A 192 18.62 16.11 9.13
N PHE A 193 18.16 16.32 7.90
CA PHE A 193 18.98 16.72 6.76
C PHE A 193 19.59 18.12 6.94
N ILE A 194 18.79 19.11 7.34
CA ILE A 194 19.29 20.50 7.57
C ILE A 194 20.23 20.55 8.76
N LYS A 195 19.91 19.87 9.86
CA LYS A 195 20.76 19.82 11.08
C LYS A 195 22.08 19.11 10.85
N ALA A 196 22.13 18.10 9.97
CA ALA A 196 23.36 17.39 9.63
C ALA A 196 24.41 18.30 8.98
N ASN A 197 23.99 19.26 8.14
CA ASN A 197 24.88 20.22 7.51
C ASN A 197 24.12 21.49 7.09
N PRO A 198 24.42 22.66 7.71
CA PRO A 198 23.76 23.91 7.35
C PRO A 198 23.98 24.39 5.90
N LYS A 199 24.94 23.79 5.18
CA LYS A 199 25.15 24.03 3.74
C LYS A 199 24.21 23.23 2.83
N ASN A 200 23.45 22.28 3.38
CA ASN A 200 22.44 21.57 2.63
C ASN A 200 21.35 22.55 2.19
N GLN A 201 20.88 22.41 0.96
CA GLN A 201 19.90 23.31 0.36
C GLN A 201 18.70 22.53 -0.16
N VAL A 202 17.51 23.12 0.00
CA VAL A 202 16.28 22.67 -0.63
C VAL A 202 15.80 23.80 -1.54
N LEU A 203 15.72 23.52 -2.85
CA LEU A 203 15.23 24.45 -3.84
C LEU A 203 13.76 24.12 -4.14
N THR A 204 12.85 24.85 -3.52
CA THR A 204 11.41 24.75 -3.79
C THR A 204 11.04 25.48 -5.08
N SER A 205 9.84 25.18 -5.63
CA SER A 205 9.35 25.81 -6.87
C SER A 205 10.37 25.74 -8.02
N THR A 206 11.11 24.61 -8.11
CA THR A 206 12.19 24.40 -9.06
C THR A 206 12.00 23.03 -9.74
N THR A 207 11.84 23.02 -11.05
CA THR A 207 11.59 21.81 -11.86
C THR A 207 12.86 21.39 -12.58
N ALA A 208 13.36 20.19 -12.28
CA ALA A 208 14.45 19.58 -13.05
C ALA A 208 13.93 19.09 -14.42
N TYR A 209 14.72 19.26 -15.47
CA TYR A 209 14.31 18.92 -16.83
C TYR A 209 15.39 18.24 -17.68
N GLU A 210 16.66 18.21 -17.25
CA GLU A 210 17.75 17.61 -18.02
C GLU A 210 18.90 17.18 -17.10
N LEU A 211 19.49 16.01 -17.37
CA LEU A 211 20.71 15.56 -16.72
C LEU A 211 21.95 16.11 -17.45
N ILE A 212 22.94 16.57 -16.70
CA ILE A 212 24.21 17.07 -17.25
C ILE A 212 25.19 15.90 -17.40
N MET A 213 25.64 15.66 -18.61
CA MET A 213 26.60 14.60 -18.94
C MET A 213 28.02 15.16 -19.12
N LYS A 214 29.04 14.41 -18.67
CA LYS A 214 30.45 14.57 -19.04
C LYS A 214 30.96 13.20 -19.52
N GLY A 215 31.07 13.04 -20.83
CA GLY A 215 31.28 11.73 -21.43
C GLY A 215 30.09 10.81 -21.16
N ASP A 216 30.33 9.64 -20.58
CA ASP A 216 29.33 8.63 -20.19
C ASP A 216 28.79 8.81 -18.76
N ARG A 217 29.30 9.83 -18.02
CA ARG A 217 28.96 10.05 -16.62
C ARG A 217 27.95 11.19 -16.44
N VAL A 218 26.94 10.97 -15.60
CA VAL A 218 26.06 12.02 -15.08
C VAL A 218 26.82 12.85 -14.04
N THR A 219 26.87 14.17 -14.23
CA THR A 219 27.63 15.10 -13.39
C THR A 219 26.78 16.24 -12.86
N GLY A 220 25.45 16.20 -13.04
CA GLY A 220 24.57 17.23 -12.54
C GLY A 220 23.18 17.20 -13.14
N VAL A 221 22.43 18.25 -12.85
CA VAL A 221 21.06 18.44 -13.32
C VAL A 221 20.81 19.90 -13.68
N LYS A 222 20.06 20.14 -14.76
CA LYS A 222 19.50 21.46 -15.09
C LYS A 222 18.06 21.54 -14.59
N ALA A 223 17.71 22.69 -14.08
CA ALA A 223 16.39 22.97 -13.56
C ALA A 223 15.95 24.40 -13.89
N GLU A 224 14.67 24.67 -13.75
CA GLU A 224 14.07 25.97 -13.93
C GLU A 224 13.18 26.31 -12.74
N ARG A 225 13.36 27.48 -12.18
CA ARG A 225 12.48 28.03 -11.16
C ARG A 225 11.17 28.52 -11.75
N GLN A 226 10.16 28.66 -10.92
CA GLN A 226 8.83 29.16 -11.35
C GLN A 226 8.90 30.58 -11.95
N ASP A 227 9.91 31.39 -11.58
CA ASP A 227 10.16 32.72 -12.16
C ASP A 227 10.93 32.70 -13.48
N GLY A 228 11.22 31.51 -14.04
CA GLY A 228 11.97 31.31 -15.27
C GLY A 228 13.50 31.30 -15.10
N THR A 229 14.02 31.46 -13.90
CA THR A 229 15.46 31.41 -13.63
C THR A 229 16.00 30.00 -13.88
N LYS A 230 17.01 29.88 -14.74
CA LYS A 230 17.71 28.63 -15.01
C LYS A 230 18.72 28.32 -13.91
N VAL A 231 18.73 27.07 -13.45
CA VAL A 231 19.62 26.55 -12.42
C VAL A 231 20.40 25.37 -12.98
N SER A 232 21.71 25.33 -12.75
CA SER A 232 22.54 24.16 -13.02
C SER A 232 23.20 23.72 -11.71
N ALA A 233 22.89 22.50 -11.26
CA ALA A 233 23.50 21.91 -10.08
C ALA A 233 24.51 20.84 -10.52
N HIS A 234 25.79 21.04 -10.16
CA HIS A 234 26.86 20.09 -10.47
C HIS A 234 27.11 19.15 -9.29
N ALA A 235 27.07 17.85 -9.56
CA ALA A 235 27.28 16.81 -8.59
C ALA A 235 28.73 16.31 -8.59
N LYS A 236 29.39 16.31 -7.44
CA LYS A 236 30.75 15.77 -7.31
C LYS A 236 30.78 14.26 -7.39
N LYS A 237 29.81 13.56 -6.79
CA LYS A 237 29.77 12.10 -6.71
C LYS A 237 28.68 11.50 -7.61
N GLY A 238 27.48 12.03 -7.58
CA GLY A 238 26.37 11.51 -8.38
C GLY A 238 25.07 12.25 -8.14
N VAL A 239 24.07 11.93 -8.97
CA VAL A 239 22.70 12.43 -8.90
C VAL A 239 21.79 11.27 -8.50
N ILE A 240 20.91 11.49 -7.52
CA ILE A 240 19.84 10.55 -7.14
C ILE A 240 18.52 11.08 -7.67
N ILE A 241 17.87 10.33 -8.55
CA ILE A 241 16.50 10.64 -9.00
C ILE A 241 15.54 10.02 -7.98
N ALA A 242 14.69 10.85 -7.35
CA ALA A 242 13.67 10.44 -6.39
C ALA A 242 12.35 11.16 -6.65
N SER A 243 12.01 11.32 -7.93
CA SER A 243 10.91 12.17 -8.42
C SER A 243 9.53 11.51 -8.36
N GLY A 244 9.42 10.29 -7.81
CA GLY A 244 8.19 9.53 -7.82
C GLY A 244 7.83 8.92 -9.18
N GLY A 245 6.63 8.31 -9.25
CA GLY A 245 6.14 7.65 -10.46
C GLY A 245 5.40 8.59 -11.41
N TYR A 246 4.46 8.02 -12.17
CA TYR A 246 3.68 8.76 -13.17
C TYR A 246 2.15 8.62 -13.01
N ALA A 247 1.68 8.25 -11.81
CA ALA A 247 0.27 7.96 -11.58
C ALA A 247 -0.66 9.19 -11.72
N ALA A 248 -0.14 10.43 -11.67
CA ALA A 248 -0.91 11.64 -11.97
C ALA A 248 -0.98 11.97 -13.46
N ASN A 249 -0.20 11.31 -14.30
CA ASN A 249 -0.28 11.43 -15.76
C ASN A 249 -1.21 10.36 -16.32
N ILE A 250 -2.53 10.58 -16.20
CA ILE A 250 -3.55 9.61 -16.61
C ILE A 250 -3.37 9.17 -18.07
N SER A 251 -3.00 10.07 -18.97
CA SER A 251 -2.72 9.72 -20.38
C SER A 251 -1.55 8.74 -20.49
N LYS A 252 -0.46 8.94 -19.74
CA LYS A 252 0.69 8.02 -19.73
C LYS A 252 0.28 6.66 -19.13
N VAL A 253 -0.51 6.66 -18.05
CA VAL A 253 -1.05 5.43 -17.46
C VAL A 253 -1.89 4.64 -18.46
N ILE A 254 -2.80 5.30 -19.19
CA ILE A 254 -3.63 4.66 -20.23
C ILE A 254 -2.76 4.10 -21.36
N ASN A 255 -1.84 4.91 -21.87
CA ASN A 255 -1.02 4.55 -23.03
C ASN A 255 -0.02 3.41 -22.75
N THR A 256 0.43 3.27 -21.51
CA THR A 256 1.36 2.19 -21.12
C THR A 256 0.65 0.97 -20.54
N ASN A 257 -0.64 1.03 -20.24
CA ASN A 257 -1.38 0.02 -19.51
C ASN A 257 -1.22 -1.39 -20.08
N LEU A 258 -0.85 -2.33 -19.21
CA LEU A 258 -0.74 -3.77 -19.52
C LEU A 258 -1.76 -4.63 -18.76
N TYR A 259 -2.30 -4.13 -17.63
CA TYR A 259 -3.03 -4.94 -16.67
C TYR A 259 -4.54 -4.71 -16.70
N TRP A 260 -4.97 -3.45 -16.75
CA TRP A 260 -6.38 -3.10 -16.63
C TRP A 260 -7.11 -3.29 -17.95
N LYS A 261 -8.31 -3.88 -17.91
CA LYS A 261 -9.16 -4.04 -19.08
C LYS A 261 -9.62 -2.68 -19.62
N SER A 262 -9.95 -2.64 -20.90
CA SER A 262 -10.52 -1.45 -21.54
C SER A 262 -11.74 -0.94 -20.75
N GLY A 263 -11.80 0.36 -20.50
CA GLY A 263 -12.88 1.01 -19.73
C GLY A 263 -12.68 1.00 -18.20
N HIS A 264 -11.70 0.28 -17.65
CA HIS A 264 -11.36 0.37 -16.24
C HIS A 264 -10.63 1.68 -15.92
N ILE A 265 -9.63 2.04 -16.71
CA ILE A 265 -8.95 3.34 -16.61
C ILE A 265 -9.51 4.28 -17.68
N THR A 266 -10.09 5.39 -17.24
CA THR A 266 -10.70 6.40 -18.12
C THR A 266 -10.01 7.74 -17.93
N PRO A 267 -10.09 8.66 -18.92
CA PRO A 267 -9.54 10.02 -18.77
C PRO A 267 -10.12 10.81 -17.58
N GLN A 268 -11.33 10.42 -17.10
CA GLN A 268 -12.01 11.04 -15.97
C GLN A 268 -11.63 10.41 -14.63
N MET A 269 -10.81 9.35 -14.61
CA MET A 269 -10.37 8.70 -13.39
C MET A 269 -9.64 9.69 -12.48
N GLY A 270 -9.88 9.60 -11.18
CA GLY A 270 -9.13 10.35 -10.18
C GLY A 270 -7.70 9.83 -10.01
N THR A 271 -6.90 10.59 -9.30
CA THR A 271 -5.57 10.16 -8.84
C THR A 271 -5.39 10.53 -7.37
N THR A 272 -4.76 9.65 -6.61
CA THR A 272 -4.37 9.95 -5.22
C THR A 272 -3.03 10.70 -5.13
N ASN A 273 -2.46 11.05 -6.27
CA ASN A 273 -1.13 11.64 -6.36
C ASN A 273 -1.19 13.15 -6.54
N ARG A 274 -0.11 13.82 -6.14
CA ARG A 274 0.12 15.22 -6.50
C ARG A 274 0.30 15.36 -8.00
N SER A 275 -0.14 16.49 -8.54
CA SER A 275 -0.06 16.79 -9.99
C SER A 275 1.36 16.76 -10.57
N SER A 276 2.39 16.84 -9.72
CA SER A 276 3.80 16.70 -10.08
C SER A 276 4.26 15.26 -10.35
N MET A 277 3.48 14.23 -9.98
CA MET A 277 3.86 12.82 -10.22
C MET A 277 3.58 12.41 -11.67
N ARG A 278 4.39 12.90 -12.61
CA ARG A 278 4.17 12.79 -14.06
C ARG A 278 5.12 11.85 -14.77
N GLY A 279 6.21 11.43 -14.11
CA GLY A 279 7.24 10.57 -14.68
C GLY A 279 8.42 11.31 -15.30
N ASP A 280 8.59 12.60 -15.01
CA ASP A 280 9.63 13.45 -15.59
C ASP A 280 11.05 12.93 -15.32
N GLY A 281 11.30 12.41 -14.09
CA GLY A 281 12.61 11.81 -13.78
C GLY A 281 12.90 10.52 -14.55
N ILE A 282 11.87 9.75 -14.91
CA ILE A 282 12.04 8.57 -15.76
C ILE A 282 12.45 9.03 -17.16
N GLU A 283 11.79 10.04 -17.72
CA GLU A 283 12.08 10.58 -19.05
C GLU A 283 13.49 11.16 -19.12
N MET A 284 13.87 12.04 -18.17
CA MET A 284 15.24 12.57 -18.10
C MET A 284 16.33 11.48 -18.07
N ALA A 285 16.08 10.39 -17.36
CA ALA A 285 17.04 9.29 -17.31
C ALA A 285 17.07 8.49 -18.62
N GLN A 286 15.92 8.31 -19.28
CA GLN A 286 15.87 7.65 -20.59
C GLN A 286 16.60 8.45 -21.66
N ASP A 287 16.60 9.78 -21.61
CA ASP A 287 17.35 10.64 -22.51
C ASP A 287 18.87 10.42 -22.44
N VAL A 288 19.37 9.89 -21.32
CA VAL A 288 20.78 9.49 -21.15
C VAL A 288 21.00 7.98 -21.24
N GLY A 289 20.05 7.24 -21.79
CA GLY A 289 20.17 5.81 -22.08
C GLY A 289 19.73 4.86 -20.98
N ALA A 290 19.02 5.34 -19.92
CA ALA A 290 18.54 4.47 -18.86
C ALA A 290 17.49 3.47 -19.35
N ALA A 291 17.60 2.23 -18.89
CA ALA A 291 16.59 1.20 -19.06
C ALA A 291 15.44 1.39 -18.06
N VAL A 292 14.26 0.94 -18.45
CA VAL A 292 13.07 0.87 -17.61
C VAL A 292 12.59 -0.56 -17.46
N THR A 293 11.89 -0.85 -16.37
CA THR A 293 11.25 -2.16 -16.13
C THR A 293 9.89 -1.98 -15.48
N GLY A 294 8.99 -2.95 -15.64
CA GLY A 294 7.66 -2.93 -15.03
C GLY A 294 6.72 -1.84 -15.52
N MET A 295 7.02 -1.16 -16.63
CA MET A 295 6.15 -0.13 -17.19
C MET A 295 4.79 -0.72 -17.57
N GLY A 296 3.72 0.05 -17.31
CA GLY A 296 2.34 -0.34 -17.63
C GLY A 296 1.61 -1.11 -16.53
N TRP A 297 2.28 -1.43 -15.44
CA TRP A 297 1.65 -1.97 -14.24
C TRP A 297 1.34 -0.82 -13.29
N THR A 298 0.07 -0.52 -13.14
CA THR A 298 -0.40 0.60 -12.29
C THR A 298 -1.37 0.07 -11.25
N GLN A 299 -1.09 0.38 -9.99
CA GLN A 299 -2.02 0.09 -8.90
C GLN A 299 -3.11 1.17 -8.86
N LEU A 300 -4.35 0.72 -8.71
CA LEU A 300 -5.46 1.59 -8.35
C LEU A 300 -5.69 1.54 -6.84
N MET A 301 -5.99 2.68 -6.24
CA MET A 301 -6.52 2.77 -4.88
C MET A 301 -8.03 2.61 -4.94
N PRO A 302 -8.61 1.51 -4.45
CA PRO A 302 -10.05 1.34 -4.46
C PRO A 302 -10.75 2.35 -3.56
N GLN A 303 -10.12 2.73 -2.44
CA GLN A 303 -10.62 3.69 -1.47
C GLN A 303 -10.09 5.11 -1.78
N ALA A 304 -10.43 5.65 -2.93
CA ALA A 304 -10.25 7.07 -3.21
C ALA A 304 -11.61 7.77 -3.18
N TYR A 305 -11.65 9.01 -2.68
CA TYR A 305 -12.88 9.80 -2.71
C TYR A 305 -13.31 10.04 -4.16
N ALA A 306 -14.55 9.69 -4.49
CA ALA A 306 -15.05 9.76 -5.86
C ALA A 306 -14.97 11.18 -6.46
N ASP A 307 -15.17 12.22 -5.66
CA ASP A 307 -15.16 13.60 -6.13
C ASP A 307 -13.75 14.17 -6.32
N TYR A 308 -12.81 13.84 -5.41
CA TYR A 308 -11.49 14.48 -5.36
C TYR A 308 -10.35 13.59 -5.86
N GLY A 309 -10.53 12.28 -5.85
CA GLY A 309 -9.46 11.34 -6.14
C GLY A 309 -8.47 11.11 -4.98
N ASP A 310 -8.50 11.92 -3.93
CA ASP A 310 -7.64 11.75 -2.75
C ASP A 310 -7.86 10.42 -2.06
N ILE A 311 -6.80 9.89 -1.47
CA ILE A 311 -6.89 8.65 -0.69
C ILE A 311 -7.73 8.85 0.56
N ALA A 312 -8.67 7.94 0.79
CA ALA A 312 -9.38 7.81 2.05
C ALA A 312 -8.66 6.81 2.94
N PHE A 313 -8.04 7.29 4.00
CA PHE A 313 -7.56 6.40 5.05
C PHE A 313 -8.75 5.87 5.85
N GLY A 314 -8.75 4.57 6.11
CA GLY A 314 -9.80 3.91 6.88
C GLY A 314 -9.45 2.45 7.12
N SER A 315 -9.90 1.92 8.26
CA SER A 315 -9.74 0.51 8.56
C SER A 315 -10.64 -0.32 7.66
N ILE A 316 -10.09 -1.35 7.05
CA ILE A 316 -10.85 -2.36 6.32
C ILE A 316 -11.50 -3.38 7.25
N SER A 317 -10.96 -3.52 8.47
CA SER A 317 -11.48 -4.47 9.46
C SER A 317 -12.79 -4.02 10.12
N ASP A 318 -13.08 -2.70 10.04
CA ASP A 318 -14.21 -2.06 10.73
C ASP A 318 -15.21 -1.45 9.74
N ALA A 319 -15.12 -1.80 8.46
CA ALA A 319 -15.95 -1.25 7.40
C ALA A 319 -16.35 -2.28 6.35
N ILE A 320 -17.41 -1.97 5.62
CA ILE A 320 -17.90 -2.76 4.50
C ILE A 320 -18.01 -1.91 3.23
N PHE A 321 -17.81 -2.54 2.08
CA PHE A 321 -17.97 -1.93 0.76
C PHE A 321 -19.29 -2.38 0.15
N VAL A 322 -20.18 -1.43 -0.09
CA VAL A 322 -21.56 -1.70 -0.49
C VAL A 322 -21.84 -1.10 -1.86
N ASN A 323 -22.43 -1.92 -2.74
CA ASN A 323 -23.03 -1.43 -3.96
C ASN A 323 -24.33 -0.70 -3.58
N PRO A 324 -24.45 0.62 -3.81
CA PRO A 324 -25.63 1.39 -3.38
C PRO A 324 -26.92 0.93 -4.06
N GLU A 325 -26.85 0.52 -5.33
CA GLU A 325 -28.03 0.16 -6.14
C GLU A 325 -28.66 -1.17 -5.71
N THR A 326 -27.87 -2.08 -5.15
CA THR A 326 -28.38 -3.37 -4.64
C THR A 326 -28.43 -3.43 -3.12
N GLY A 327 -27.75 -2.51 -2.43
CA GLY A 327 -27.57 -2.52 -0.99
C GLY A 327 -26.71 -3.65 -0.45
N LYS A 328 -25.97 -4.40 -1.30
CA LYS A 328 -25.21 -5.59 -0.92
C LYS A 328 -23.70 -5.31 -0.90
N ARG A 329 -22.99 -5.97 -0.01
CA ARG A 329 -21.53 -6.12 -0.11
C ARG A 329 -21.18 -6.87 -1.40
N PHE A 330 -20.02 -6.56 -1.97
CA PHE A 330 -19.60 -7.15 -3.25
C PHE A 330 -18.19 -7.74 -3.22
N VAL A 331 -17.46 -7.59 -2.12
CA VAL A 331 -16.09 -8.08 -1.97
C VAL A 331 -15.72 -8.26 -0.49
N ASP A 332 -14.81 -9.16 -0.20
CA ASP A 332 -14.06 -9.18 1.06
C ASP A 332 -13.06 -8.01 1.04
N GLU A 333 -13.24 -7.05 1.92
CA GLU A 333 -12.46 -5.82 1.97
C GLU A 333 -11.00 -6.02 2.40
N SER A 334 -10.63 -7.22 2.84
CA SER A 334 -9.25 -7.59 3.19
C SER A 334 -8.40 -8.03 1.99
N GLN A 335 -8.98 -8.11 0.81
CA GLN A 335 -8.27 -8.47 -0.43
C GLN A 335 -7.28 -7.40 -0.89
N GLU A 336 -6.43 -7.77 -1.85
CA GLU A 336 -5.49 -6.84 -2.48
C GLU A 336 -6.21 -5.71 -3.23
N ARG A 337 -5.52 -4.60 -3.39
CA ARG A 337 -6.09 -3.37 -3.95
C ARG A 337 -6.64 -3.53 -5.36
N ASP A 338 -5.95 -4.27 -6.20
CA ASP A 338 -6.41 -4.53 -7.57
C ASP A 338 -7.65 -5.43 -7.60
N VAL A 339 -7.71 -6.43 -6.72
CA VAL A 339 -8.91 -7.27 -6.57
C VAL A 339 -10.11 -6.44 -6.16
N LEU A 340 -9.94 -5.56 -5.16
CA LEU A 340 -10.97 -4.64 -4.72
C LEU A 340 -11.45 -3.73 -5.87
N ALA A 341 -10.52 -3.16 -6.64
CA ALA A 341 -10.84 -2.31 -7.79
C ALA A 341 -11.55 -3.09 -8.90
N ILE A 342 -11.09 -4.30 -9.24
CA ILE A 342 -11.75 -5.19 -10.23
C ILE A 342 -13.19 -5.52 -9.79
N ARG A 343 -13.39 -5.83 -8.51
CA ARG A 343 -14.73 -6.11 -7.98
C ARG A 343 -15.63 -4.88 -8.01
N ALA A 344 -15.07 -3.70 -7.69
CA ALA A 344 -15.79 -2.43 -7.80
C ALA A 344 -16.22 -2.15 -9.25
N PHE A 345 -15.35 -2.31 -10.24
CA PHE A 345 -15.71 -2.18 -11.66
C PHE A 345 -16.80 -3.17 -12.10
N LYS A 346 -16.77 -4.40 -11.58
CA LYS A 346 -17.79 -5.42 -11.89
C LYS A 346 -19.18 -5.07 -11.36
N THR A 347 -19.31 -4.15 -10.39
CA THR A 347 -20.64 -3.67 -9.93
C THR A 347 -21.35 -2.86 -11.00
N GLY A 348 -20.63 -2.25 -11.93
CA GLY A 348 -21.18 -1.37 -12.97
C GLY A 348 -21.63 0.00 -12.46
N VAL A 349 -21.53 0.27 -11.16
CA VAL A 349 -22.01 1.53 -10.56
C VAL A 349 -21.14 2.69 -11.03
N THR A 350 -21.80 3.79 -11.37
CA THR A 350 -21.12 5.05 -11.72
C THR A 350 -21.73 6.19 -10.92
N ILE A 351 -20.89 6.91 -10.17
CA ILE A 351 -21.30 8.11 -9.42
C ILE A 351 -20.41 9.27 -9.85
N ASN A 352 -21.00 10.40 -10.20
CA ASN A 352 -20.30 11.62 -10.65
C ASN A 352 -19.27 11.32 -11.78
N GLY A 353 -19.62 10.43 -12.72
CA GLY A 353 -18.76 10.01 -13.83
C GLY A 353 -17.61 9.09 -13.45
N LYS A 354 -17.51 8.64 -12.20
CA LYS A 354 -16.49 7.70 -11.72
C LYS A 354 -17.02 6.27 -11.79
N VAL A 355 -16.39 5.45 -12.61
CA VAL A 355 -16.75 4.03 -12.82
C VAL A 355 -16.26 3.20 -11.62
N GLY A 356 -17.05 2.20 -11.23
CA GLY A 356 -16.74 1.35 -10.08
C GLY A 356 -16.92 2.05 -8.73
N ALA A 357 -17.82 3.05 -8.66
CA ALA A 357 -18.11 3.74 -7.42
C ALA A 357 -18.91 2.85 -6.45
N PHE A 358 -18.71 3.07 -5.15
CA PHE A 358 -19.37 2.33 -4.08
C PHE A 358 -19.46 3.16 -2.79
N LEU A 359 -20.20 2.65 -1.82
CA LEU A 359 -20.23 3.22 -0.47
C LEU A 359 -19.28 2.45 0.44
N TYR A 360 -18.35 3.17 1.07
CA TYR A 360 -17.67 2.71 2.27
C TYR A 360 -18.55 3.04 3.46
N ILE A 361 -18.88 2.04 4.27
CA ILE A 361 -19.66 2.21 5.50
C ILE A 361 -18.87 1.60 6.65
N GLY A 362 -18.46 2.44 7.59
CA GLY A 362 -17.73 2.04 8.78
C GLY A 362 -18.46 2.42 10.06
N GLY A 363 -18.21 1.68 11.13
CA GLY A 363 -18.53 2.11 12.48
C GLY A 363 -17.55 3.21 12.90
N GLU A 364 -17.95 4.02 13.87
CA GLU A 364 -17.07 5.02 14.49
C GLU A 364 -16.19 4.30 15.53
N THR A 365 -14.96 3.98 15.21
CA THR A 365 -14.16 3.06 16.02
C THR A 365 -12.90 3.64 16.61
N THR A 366 -12.44 4.83 16.19
CA THR A 366 -11.14 5.28 16.60
C THR A 366 -11.18 6.16 17.85
N THR A 367 -10.14 6.08 18.62
CA THR A 367 -9.83 6.95 19.75
C THR A 367 -8.73 7.94 19.39
N GLU A 368 -8.47 8.13 18.09
CA GLU A 368 -7.35 8.96 17.65
C GLU A 368 -7.66 10.45 17.75
N PRO A 369 -6.68 11.29 18.16
CA PRO A 369 -6.90 12.71 18.43
C PRO A 369 -7.44 13.53 17.25
N ASN A 370 -7.14 13.09 16.01
CA ASN A 370 -7.55 13.78 14.79
C ASN A 370 -8.77 13.16 14.12
N ASP A 371 -9.56 12.45 14.88
CA ASP A 371 -10.74 11.81 14.37
C ASP A 371 -11.86 12.83 14.13
N ILE A 372 -12.25 12.93 12.88
CA ILE A 372 -13.31 13.83 12.40
C ILE A 372 -14.69 13.19 12.45
N ARG A 373 -14.89 12.13 13.23
CA ARG A 373 -16.19 11.47 13.38
C ARG A 373 -17.22 12.45 13.95
N GLY A 374 -18.45 12.28 13.48
CA GLY A 374 -19.50 13.20 13.82
C GLY A 374 -19.44 14.53 13.10
N VAL A 375 -18.41 14.78 12.27
CA VAL A 375 -18.27 15.99 11.47
C VAL A 375 -18.44 15.66 9.98
N ASP A 376 -19.38 16.32 9.33
CA ASP A 376 -19.49 16.26 7.88
C ASP A 376 -18.34 17.01 7.23
N ILE A 377 -17.63 16.32 6.32
CA ILE A 377 -16.72 16.95 5.39
C ILE A 377 -17.40 16.88 4.02
N PRO A 378 -17.93 17.99 3.50
CA PRO A 378 -18.67 18.01 2.25
C PRO A 378 -17.87 17.35 1.12
N GLY A 379 -18.53 16.43 0.39
CA GLY A 379 -17.93 15.67 -0.72
C GLY A 379 -16.94 14.58 -0.29
N LYS A 380 -16.62 14.41 1.00
CA LYS A 380 -15.65 13.44 1.49
C LYS A 380 -16.26 12.42 2.44
N GLN A 381 -16.67 12.85 3.62
CA GLN A 381 -17.12 11.96 4.69
C GLN A 381 -18.36 12.51 5.36
N TYR A 382 -19.28 11.62 5.70
CA TYR A 382 -20.55 11.94 6.34
C TYR A 382 -20.75 11.06 7.57
N ALA A 383 -21.28 11.63 8.65
CA ALA A 383 -21.66 10.90 9.85
C ALA A 383 -23.19 10.86 9.96
N ARG A 384 -23.79 9.66 9.88
CA ARG A 384 -25.26 9.49 9.93
C ARG A 384 -25.63 8.22 10.69
N THR A 385 -26.78 8.26 11.36
CA THR A 385 -27.45 7.04 11.83
C THR A 385 -28.09 6.31 10.65
N VAL A 386 -28.49 5.06 10.87
CA VAL A 386 -29.22 4.30 9.84
C VAL A 386 -30.52 4.95 9.40
N GLU A 387 -31.20 5.65 10.31
CA GLU A 387 -32.44 6.41 10.03
C GLU A 387 -32.20 7.60 9.09
N GLN A 388 -31.05 8.25 9.20
CA GLN A 388 -30.66 9.41 8.39
C GLN A 388 -30.05 9.05 7.03
N LEU A 389 -29.72 7.78 6.82
CA LEU A 389 -29.07 7.31 5.59
C LEU A 389 -29.87 7.60 4.30
N PRO A 390 -31.21 7.40 4.24
CA PRO A 390 -31.99 7.68 3.03
C PRO A 390 -31.92 9.14 2.59
N GLU A 391 -32.00 10.07 3.53
CA GLU A 391 -31.93 11.51 3.25
C GLU A 391 -30.53 11.90 2.74
N LEU A 392 -29.48 11.39 3.35
CA LEU A 392 -28.11 11.60 2.89
C LEU A 392 -27.93 11.15 1.45
N LEU A 393 -28.28 9.89 1.13
CA LEU A 393 -28.08 9.32 -0.21
C LEU A 393 -28.88 10.08 -1.27
N LYS A 394 -30.09 10.53 -0.92
CA LYS A 394 -30.91 11.40 -1.79
C LYS A 394 -30.23 12.76 -2.00
N SER A 395 -29.69 13.38 -0.95
CA SER A 395 -29.00 14.68 -1.04
C SER A 395 -27.76 14.61 -1.93
N LEU A 396 -27.05 13.47 -1.91
CA LEU A 396 -25.88 13.18 -2.75
C LEU A 396 -26.26 12.72 -4.17
N LYS A 397 -27.56 12.60 -4.47
CA LYS A 397 -28.08 12.13 -5.77
C LYS A 397 -27.57 10.73 -6.16
N ILE A 398 -27.38 9.87 -5.15
CA ILE A 398 -26.94 8.49 -5.37
C ILE A 398 -28.17 7.61 -5.56
N ASN A 399 -28.19 6.85 -6.66
CA ASN A 399 -29.19 5.79 -6.85
C ASN A 399 -28.89 4.66 -5.85
N ALA A 400 -29.76 4.49 -4.85
CA ALA A 400 -29.51 3.59 -3.74
C ALA A 400 -30.80 2.96 -3.18
N VAL A 401 -30.64 1.82 -2.51
CA VAL A 401 -31.69 1.10 -1.79
C VAL A 401 -31.35 1.07 -0.29
N PRO A 402 -31.67 2.15 0.48
CA PRO A 402 -31.24 2.33 1.87
C PRO A 402 -31.64 1.18 2.79
N GLU A 403 -32.87 0.64 2.65
CA GLU A 403 -33.37 -0.46 3.48
C GLU A 403 -32.54 -1.75 3.27
N ALA A 404 -32.11 -2.01 2.03
CA ALA A 404 -31.25 -3.15 1.72
C ALA A 404 -29.83 -2.94 2.29
N ILE A 405 -29.32 -1.71 2.29
CA ILE A 405 -28.04 -1.36 2.92
C ILE A 405 -28.10 -1.64 4.43
N VAL A 406 -29.11 -1.15 5.12
CA VAL A 406 -29.29 -1.37 6.57
C VAL A 406 -29.43 -2.85 6.89
N LYS A 407 -30.18 -3.60 6.07
CA LYS A 407 -30.30 -5.05 6.21
C LYS A 407 -28.95 -5.74 6.08
N THR A 408 -28.13 -5.32 5.13
CA THR A 408 -26.77 -5.85 4.91
C THR A 408 -25.87 -5.57 6.12
N ILE A 409 -25.90 -4.36 6.69
CA ILE A 409 -25.12 -4.02 7.89
C ILE A 409 -25.52 -4.94 9.06
N ARG A 410 -26.83 -5.12 9.32
CA ARG A 410 -27.31 -5.99 10.40
C ARG A 410 -26.87 -7.44 10.22
N ALA A 411 -27.01 -7.98 9.01
CA ALA A 411 -26.61 -9.36 8.71
C ALA A 411 -25.10 -9.57 8.84
N TYR A 412 -24.30 -8.57 8.40
CA TYR A 412 -22.85 -8.57 8.60
C TYR A 412 -22.49 -8.59 10.10
N ASP A 413 -23.03 -7.67 10.88
CA ASP A 413 -22.74 -7.57 12.32
C ASP A 413 -23.16 -8.82 13.07
N GLU A 414 -24.33 -9.39 12.74
CA GLU A 414 -24.81 -10.64 13.33
C GLU A 414 -23.85 -11.82 13.04
N ALA A 415 -23.38 -11.94 11.80
CA ALA A 415 -22.41 -12.97 11.42
C ALA A 415 -21.10 -12.82 12.21
N ILE A 416 -20.54 -11.60 12.27
CA ILE A 416 -19.30 -11.32 13.02
C ILE A 416 -19.45 -11.62 14.52
N MET A 417 -20.57 -11.20 15.13
CA MET A 417 -20.83 -11.49 16.56
C MET A 417 -21.00 -12.98 16.86
N ASN A 418 -21.35 -13.78 15.86
CA ASN A 418 -21.49 -15.22 15.98
C ASN A 418 -20.26 -16.01 15.50
N GLY A 419 -19.16 -15.33 15.12
CA GLY A 419 -17.95 -15.95 14.59
C GLY A 419 -18.17 -16.68 13.27
N LYS A 420 -19.13 -16.21 12.45
CA LYS A 420 -19.48 -16.78 11.15
C LYS A 420 -19.01 -15.89 10.01
N GLU A 421 -18.78 -16.50 8.87
CA GLU A 421 -18.54 -15.77 7.62
C GLU A 421 -19.79 -14.96 7.24
N PRO A 422 -19.66 -13.65 6.97
CA PRO A 422 -20.78 -12.84 6.55
C PRO A 422 -21.11 -13.04 5.06
N ASP A 423 -22.40 -13.26 4.76
CA ASP A 423 -23.08 -13.16 3.44
C ASP A 423 -22.45 -13.92 2.25
N GLY A 424 -21.60 -14.91 2.48
CA GLY A 424 -20.93 -15.69 1.43
C GLY A 424 -19.89 -14.90 0.60
N VAL A 425 -19.60 -13.66 0.99
CA VAL A 425 -18.54 -12.83 0.36
C VAL A 425 -17.23 -12.95 1.12
N GLY A 426 -17.31 -13.30 2.39
CA GLY A 426 -16.17 -13.41 3.29
C GLY A 426 -15.82 -12.09 4.01
N LYS A 427 -15.01 -12.21 5.03
CA LYS A 427 -14.36 -11.10 5.73
C LYS A 427 -13.20 -11.63 6.55
N LYS A 428 -12.06 -11.78 5.92
CA LYS A 428 -10.92 -12.51 6.48
C LYS A 428 -10.38 -11.89 7.78
N PHE A 429 -10.30 -10.61 7.90
CA PHE A 429 -9.68 -9.94 9.05
C PHE A 429 -10.64 -9.00 9.78
N ALA A 430 -11.91 -9.39 9.93
CA ALA A 430 -12.87 -8.61 10.71
C ALA A 430 -12.40 -8.47 12.18
N THR A 431 -12.38 -7.25 12.69
CA THR A 431 -11.99 -6.96 14.06
C THR A 431 -13.11 -6.36 14.90
N SER A 432 -14.15 -5.77 14.28
CA SER A 432 -15.28 -5.17 14.97
C SER A 432 -16.56 -5.20 14.14
N THR A 433 -17.68 -4.96 14.81
CA THR A 433 -18.99 -4.74 14.18
C THR A 433 -19.18 -3.27 13.83
N ILE A 434 -20.00 -3.01 12.82
CA ILE A 434 -20.42 -1.65 12.44
C ILE A 434 -21.26 -1.01 13.56
N GLY A 435 -22.19 -1.76 14.15
CA GLY A 435 -23.03 -1.34 15.27
C GLY A 435 -22.38 -1.46 16.65
N ARG A 436 -21.04 -1.59 16.73
CA ARG A 436 -20.21 -1.42 17.93
C ARG A 436 -20.49 -2.35 19.11
N ALA A 437 -20.81 -3.61 18.87
CA ALA A 437 -20.81 -4.57 19.96
C ALA A 437 -19.41 -4.62 20.61
N LYS A 438 -19.37 -4.52 21.95
CA LYS A 438 -18.12 -4.60 22.70
C LYS A 438 -17.49 -5.98 22.53
N LYS A 439 -16.23 -6.01 22.18
CA LYS A 439 -15.45 -7.25 22.11
C LYS A 439 -14.84 -7.56 23.47
N ASN A 440 -15.05 -8.77 23.96
CA ASN A 440 -14.50 -9.28 25.21
C ASN A 440 -13.02 -9.67 25.04
N GLU A 441 -12.32 -9.87 26.15
CA GLU A 441 -10.91 -10.30 26.14
C GLU A 441 -10.71 -11.68 25.49
N ASP A 442 -11.71 -12.56 25.58
CA ASP A 442 -11.71 -13.87 24.93
C ASP A 442 -12.00 -13.84 23.43
N GLY A 443 -12.27 -12.65 22.88
CA GLY A 443 -12.58 -12.45 21.46
C GLY A 443 -14.06 -12.57 21.09
N THR A 444 -14.92 -12.94 22.02
CA THR A 444 -16.38 -12.94 21.83
C THR A 444 -16.96 -11.53 21.89
N TYR A 445 -18.23 -11.37 21.52
CA TYR A 445 -18.91 -10.07 21.55
C TYR A 445 -20.01 -10.03 22.61
N ASP A 446 -20.07 -8.96 23.39
CA ASP A 446 -21.22 -8.65 24.25
C ASP A 446 -22.35 -8.06 23.40
N LYS A 447 -23.29 -8.94 23.03
CA LYS A 447 -24.44 -8.56 22.16
C LYS A 447 -25.38 -7.55 22.82
N SER A 448 -25.35 -7.40 24.14
CA SER A 448 -26.17 -6.41 24.83
C SER A 448 -25.71 -4.97 24.57
N THR A 449 -24.48 -4.80 24.16
CA THR A 449 -23.90 -3.49 23.80
C THR A 449 -24.09 -3.11 22.34
N TYR A 450 -24.65 -4.01 21.51
CA TYR A 450 -24.91 -3.75 20.10
C TYR A 450 -25.95 -2.66 19.92
N SER A 451 -25.63 -1.61 19.16
CA SER A 451 -26.42 -0.39 19.09
C SER A 451 -26.48 0.25 17.70
N LEU A 452 -26.67 -0.54 16.65
CA LEU A 452 -26.67 -0.02 15.27
C LEU A 452 -27.66 1.14 15.05
N ASP A 453 -28.84 1.10 15.67
CA ASP A 453 -29.87 2.11 15.45
C ASP A 453 -29.49 3.50 16.00
N SER A 454 -28.67 3.54 17.03
CA SER A 454 -28.14 4.77 17.63
C SER A 454 -26.70 5.09 17.24
N ALA A 455 -26.00 4.17 16.55
CA ALA A 455 -24.62 4.36 16.13
C ALA A 455 -24.50 5.39 15.02
N LEU A 456 -23.52 6.28 15.10
CA LEU A 456 -23.09 7.08 13.97
C LEU A 456 -22.22 6.22 13.04
N LEU A 457 -22.64 6.13 11.80
CA LEU A 457 -21.90 5.47 10.73
C LEU A 457 -21.02 6.49 10.01
N THR A 458 -19.80 6.10 9.70
CA THR A 458 -18.97 6.84 8.74
C THR A 458 -19.31 6.37 7.33
N ILE A 459 -19.80 7.29 6.49
CA ILE A 459 -20.22 7.03 5.12
C ILE A 459 -19.32 7.82 4.18
N ARG A 460 -18.75 7.14 3.18
CA ARG A 460 -17.90 7.76 2.15
C ARG A 460 -18.29 7.22 0.78
N VAL A 461 -18.28 8.10 -0.24
CA VAL A 461 -18.45 7.70 -1.64
C VAL A 461 -17.08 7.49 -2.24
N MET A 462 -16.77 6.25 -2.60
CA MET A 462 -15.47 5.81 -3.07
C MET A 462 -15.52 5.40 -4.53
N ALA A 463 -14.39 5.54 -5.23
CA ALA A 463 -14.17 4.96 -6.55
C ALA A 463 -12.67 4.66 -6.73
N PRO A 464 -12.30 3.64 -7.55
CA PRO A 464 -10.90 3.40 -7.87
C PRO A 464 -10.25 4.63 -8.52
N ALA A 465 -9.02 4.95 -8.09
CA ALA A 465 -8.20 6.04 -8.63
C ALA A 465 -6.76 5.57 -8.83
N THR A 466 -6.02 6.17 -9.77
CA THR A 466 -4.60 5.86 -9.95
C THR A 466 -3.81 6.21 -8.68
N HIS A 467 -2.90 5.31 -8.27
CA HIS A 467 -2.26 5.44 -6.96
C HIS A 467 -0.74 5.24 -7.00
N HIS A 468 -0.26 4.18 -7.64
CA HIS A 468 1.15 3.82 -7.65
C HIS A 468 1.51 3.17 -8.98
N THR A 469 2.65 3.55 -9.54
CA THR A 469 3.18 2.89 -10.73
C THR A 469 4.32 1.96 -10.33
N MET A 470 4.20 0.65 -10.66
CA MET A 470 5.22 -0.35 -10.33
C MET A 470 6.42 -0.29 -11.27
N GLY A 471 6.26 0.35 -12.41
CA GLY A 471 7.32 0.51 -13.40
C GLY A 471 8.07 1.82 -13.26
N GLY A 472 9.33 1.78 -13.64
CA GLY A 472 10.25 2.91 -13.59
C GLY A 472 11.64 2.51 -14.04
N LEU A 473 12.63 3.27 -13.59
CA LEU A 473 14.04 3.04 -13.92
C LEU A 473 14.51 1.68 -13.43
N LYS A 474 15.21 0.94 -14.28
CA LYS A 474 15.84 -0.32 -13.89
C LYS A 474 17.07 -0.03 -13.05
N ILE A 475 17.15 -0.62 -11.88
CA ILE A 475 18.23 -0.42 -10.91
C ILE A 475 18.85 -1.75 -10.50
N ASP A 476 20.05 -1.68 -9.93
CA ASP A 476 20.68 -2.79 -9.21
C ASP A 476 20.49 -2.66 -7.67
N ALA A 477 21.04 -3.61 -6.91
CA ALA A 477 20.97 -3.64 -5.45
C ALA A 477 21.62 -2.42 -4.76
N TRP A 478 22.48 -1.67 -5.45
CA TRP A 478 23.08 -0.42 -4.96
C TRP A 478 22.32 0.83 -5.40
N ARG A 479 21.14 0.65 -6.04
CA ARG A 479 20.31 1.75 -6.58
C ARG A 479 20.99 2.53 -7.71
N ARG A 480 22.01 1.95 -8.39
CA ARG A 480 22.56 2.51 -9.61
C ARG A 480 21.58 2.27 -10.75
N VAL A 481 21.32 3.29 -11.55
CA VAL A 481 20.48 3.17 -12.74
C VAL A 481 21.24 2.41 -13.81
N LEU A 482 20.59 1.41 -14.41
CA LEU A 482 21.15 0.60 -15.47
C LEU A 482 20.78 1.14 -16.86
N ASP A 483 21.70 1.04 -17.81
CA ASP A 483 21.44 1.29 -19.22
C ASP A 483 20.71 0.09 -19.89
N THR A 484 20.39 0.23 -21.17
CA THR A 484 19.72 -0.82 -21.96
C THR A 484 20.57 -2.08 -22.16
N SER A 485 21.89 -2.03 -21.90
CA SER A 485 22.78 -3.20 -21.90
C SER A 485 22.90 -3.87 -20.52
N GLY A 486 22.25 -3.30 -19.49
CA GLY A 486 22.29 -3.77 -18.11
C GLY A 486 23.51 -3.29 -17.31
N LYS A 487 24.26 -2.31 -17.81
CA LYS A 487 25.40 -1.72 -17.11
C LYS A 487 24.98 -0.47 -16.33
N PRO A 488 25.56 -0.20 -15.16
CA PRO A 488 25.31 1.04 -14.43
C PRO A 488 25.76 2.26 -15.24
N ILE A 489 24.88 3.28 -15.32
CA ILE A 489 25.24 4.60 -15.83
C ILE A 489 26.05 5.32 -14.75
N PRO A 490 27.33 5.68 -14.99
CA PRO A 490 28.17 6.28 -13.97
C PRO A 490 27.57 7.57 -13.40
N GLY A 491 27.57 7.71 -12.07
CA GLY A 491 27.06 8.90 -11.39
C GLY A 491 25.53 9.04 -11.35
N LEU A 492 24.76 8.05 -11.84
CA LEU A 492 23.30 8.08 -11.82
C LEU A 492 22.71 7.00 -10.91
N PHE A 493 21.87 7.43 -9.98
CA PHE A 493 21.17 6.61 -9.00
C PHE A 493 19.69 6.94 -9.01
N ALA A 494 18.85 6.01 -8.54
CA ALA A 494 17.43 6.25 -8.38
C ALA A 494 16.88 5.53 -7.14
N ALA A 495 15.88 6.12 -6.49
CA ALA A 495 15.25 5.57 -5.30
C ALA A 495 13.76 5.90 -5.24
N GLY A 496 12.96 5.01 -4.69
CA GLY A 496 11.52 5.16 -4.53
C GLY A 496 10.75 4.85 -5.81
N GLU A 497 9.52 5.32 -5.91
CA GLU A 497 8.56 4.96 -6.97
C GLU A 497 9.02 5.29 -8.41
N VAL A 498 10.06 6.11 -8.57
CA VAL A 498 10.70 6.34 -9.88
C VAL A 498 11.40 5.07 -10.41
N THR A 499 11.63 4.07 -9.54
CA THR A 499 12.27 2.80 -9.90
C THR A 499 11.25 1.70 -10.14
N GLY A 500 11.59 0.73 -10.96
CA GLY A 500 10.78 -0.46 -11.21
C GLY A 500 11.45 -1.74 -10.68
N GLY A 501 10.67 -2.84 -10.68
CA GLY A 501 11.16 -4.18 -10.40
C GLY A 501 10.98 -4.68 -8.96
N ILE A 502 10.51 -3.85 -8.01
CA ILE A 502 10.37 -4.28 -6.61
C ILE A 502 8.99 -4.91 -6.33
N HIS A 503 7.93 -4.31 -6.83
CA HIS A 503 6.57 -4.65 -6.42
C HIS A 503 5.82 -5.59 -7.37
N GLY A 504 6.42 -6.00 -8.47
CA GLY A 504 5.74 -6.80 -9.48
C GLY A 504 4.60 -6.05 -10.15
N GLY A 505 3.46 -6.70 -10.35
CA GLY A 505 2.27 -6.11 -10.98
C GLY A 505 1.29 -5.47 -10.01
N ASN A 506 1.44 -5.71 -8.70
CA ASN A 506 0.59 -5.14 -7.65
C ASN A 506 1.37 -5.01 -6.33
N ARG A 507 1.34 -3.84 -5.73
CA ARG A 507 2.09 -3.53 -4.50
C ARG A 507 1.23 -3.76 -3.26
N LEU A 508 1.76 -4.50 -2.28
CA LEU A 508 1.12 -4.65 -0.97
C LEU A 508 1.00 -3.31 -0.22
N GLY A 509 -0.07 -3.16 0.55
CA GLY A 509 -0.27 -2.02 1.43
C GLY A 509 0.95 -1.81 2.34
N GLY A 510 1.32 -0.55 2.60
CA GLY A 510 2.47 -0.22 3.44
C GLY A 510 3.85 -0.36 2.78
N ASN A 511 4.05 -1.32 1.88
CA ASN A 511 5.37 -1.62 1.30
C ASN A 511 6.03 -0.43 0.60
N SER A 512 5.28 0.51 0.01
CA SER A 512 5.89 1.68 -0.65
C SER A 512 6.66 2.56 0.33
N LEU A 513 6.13 2.79 1.53
CA LEU A 513 6.80 3.63 2.52
C LEU A 513 8.08 2.98 3.03
N THR A 514 8.05 1.67 3.26
CA THR A 514 9.26 0.91 3.58
C THR A 514 10.27 0.99 2.43
N GLU A 515 9.81 0.77 1.20
CA GLU A 515 10.64 0.79 -0.01
C GLU A 515 11.32 2.16 -0.21
N VAL A 516 10.58 3.27 -0.21
CA VAL A 516 11.18 4.59 -0.49
C VAL A 516 12.22 4.98 0.55
N MET A 517 12.01 4.64 1.84
CA MET A 517 12.95 4.92 2.90
C MET A 517 14.21 4.02 2.82
N VAL A 518 14.02 2.73 2.59
CA VAL A 518 15.15 1.79 2.39
C VAL A 518 15.95 2.17 1.16
N SER A 519 15.28 2.38 0.02
CA SER A 519 15.95 2.72 -1.23
C SER A 519 16.70 4.05 -1.15
N GLY A 520 16.11 5.07 -0.51
CA GLY A 520 16.78 6.36 -0.28
C GLY A 520 18.06 6.19 0.55
N ARG A 521 18.02 5.39 1.62
CA ARG A 521 19.19 5.11 2.47
C ARG A 521 20.28 4.33 1.72
N ILE A 522 19.89 3.35 0.90
CA ILE A 522 20.84 2.58 0.08
C ILE A 522 21.46 3.50 -0.98
N ALA A 523 20.67 4.27 -1.70
CA ALA A 523 21.17 5.20 -2.72
C ALA A 523 22.19 6.20 -2.13
N ALA A 524 21.86 6.79 -0.97
CA ALA A 524 22.76 7.71 -0.27
C ALA A 524 24.09 7.05 0.09
N ARG A 525 24.05 5.84 0.69
CA ARG A 525 25.28 5.07 1.01
C ARG A 525 26.09 4.69 -0.23
N SER A 526 25.40 4.45 -1.35
CA SER A 526 26.05 4.09 -2.62
C SER A 526 26.73 5.28 -3.26
N VAL A 527 26.05 6.43 -3.33
CA VAL A 527 26.63 7.70 -3.81
C VAL A 527 27.83 8.11 -2.96
N ASP A 528 27.77 7.91 -1.64
CA ASP A 528 28.89 8.26 -0.76
C ASP A 528 30.18 7.49 -1.07
N LYS A 529 30.05 6.27 -1.55
CA LYS A 529 31.17 5.42 -1.99
C LYS A 529 31.70 5.76 -3.38
N GLU A 530 30.95 6.57 -4.17
CA GLU A 530 31.39 6.97 -5.51
C GLU A 530 32.65 7.84 -5.48
N LYS A 531 33.52 7.65 -6.46
CA LYS A 531 34.64 8.56 -6.68
C LYS A 531 34.14 9.90 -7.21
N ALA A 532 34.70 10.98 -6.69
CA ALA A 532 34.38 12.31 -7.20
C ALA A 532 34.72 12.41 -8.70
N ALA A 533 33.83 13.07 -9.46
CA ALA A 533 34.12 13.41 -10.84
C ALA A 533 35.34 14.35 -10.89
N GLN A 534 36.33 14.03 -11.72
CA GLN A 534 37.50 14.85 -11.97
C GLN A 534 37.17 16.03 -12.90
#